data_0b774c5df9b900ec688e37cb40545e4c
#
_entry.id   0b774c5df9b900ec688e37cb40545e4c
#
_cell.length_a   1.000
_cell.length_b   1.000
_cell.length_c   1.000
_cell.angle_alpha   90.00
_cell.angle_beta   90.00
_cell.angle_gamma   90.00
#
_symmetry.space_group_name_H-M   'P 1'
#
loop_
_entity.id
_entity.type
_entity.pdbx_description
1 polymer ?
#
loop_
_entity_poly.entity_id
_entity_poly.type
_entity_poly.pdbx_seq_one_letter_code
_entity_poly.pdbx_strand_id
1 'polypeptide(L)'
;MSKFTSRISSLALSIALMLGTSHHAFAEDDATNTTDKTQAEKWSVNSPQGEFTTAKIDVRQGTWMNVDISPDGQILVFDLLGDIYTLPIEGGEATALMTDIAWQMQPRFSPDGKHIAFTSDEDGGDNLWIMNADGSAGKAVSSETFRLLNSPAWSPDGNYLVGRKHFTGSRSLGAGEVWMYHKTGGNGVMLTKRPNEQKDLGEPAFSHDGKYVYFSQDATPGKTFHYSKDSEKGIYKIKRLALKTGEIKVVVSGKGGAIRPVPSPDGKYLAYISRDDFQSNLYLYDLKSGKESLIFENLDRDMQETWAIHGVYPNMAWLPSSEGMVFWSGGQINKLDFESKTTTVIPFHVKTEKKIQTALRFQQDIDQDNFDVKMLRDVEISPDGRKVVYESMGHIYLRTIADGKAKGKAKRLTKQKSHFELNPSFSRDGKYVVYSTWDDNKLGEIRMVSTRGGKSRVLTNEPGKYVEPSFSPDGKSVVYRKVSGGYITDPTWGLNPGIYTVNVKKGTPKLVTESGELPHFGAKNDRIYLLRNGEIPQLMKISLDNASAEKEQALYQGKFATEYKVSPDGKYLAFAERFKVF
;
A
#
# COMPACT_ATOMS: atom_id res chain seq x y z
N MET A 1 12.56 -60.81 8.90
CA MET A 1 12.50 -61.29 10.30
C MET A 1 12.82 -60.13 11.22
N SER A 2 11.93 -59.74 11.99
CA SER A 2 11.74 -59.21 13.34
C SER A 2 10.76 -58.06 13.36
N LYS A 3 9.59 -58.37 13.92
CA LYS A 3 8.49 -57.48 14.21
C LYS A 3 8.82 -56.65 15.46
N PHE A 4 8.57 -55.35 15.43
CA PHE A 4 8.36 -54.58 16.65
C PHE A 4 7.01 -53.88 16.55
N THR A 5 6.07 -54.40 17.33
CA THR A 5 4.78 -53.79 17.63
C THR A 5 4.95 -52.83 18.81
N SER A 6 4.61 -51.56 18.67
CA SER A 6 4.44 -50.65 19.81
C SER A 6 2.98 -50.27 19.97
N ARG A 7 2.48 -50.50 21.17
CA ARG A 7 1.12 -50.24 21.64
C ARG A 7 0.89 -48.74 21.79
N ILE A 8 -0.20 -48.26 21.22
CA ILE A 8 -0.76 -46.94 21.50
C ILE A 8 -1.79 -47.12 22.62
N SER A 9 -1.52 -46.49 23.77
CA SER A 9 -2.45 -46.41 24.88
C SER A 9 -3.43 -45.24 24.66
N SER A 10 -4.69 -45.59 24.53
CA SER A 10 -5.81 -44.63 24.51
C SER A 10 -6.09 -44.17 25.94
N LEU A 11 -5.95 -42.86 26.18
CA LEU A 11 -6.46 -42.22 27.38
C LEU A 11 -7.76 -41.50 27.01
N ALA A 12 -8.90 -42.11 27.36
CA ALA A 12 -10.21 -41.48 27.27
C ALA A 12 -10.42 -40.66 28.55
N LEU A 13 -10.56 -39.36 28.42
CA LEU A 13 -10.95 -38.46 29.51
C LEU A 13 -12.47 -38.23 29.44
N SER A 14 -13.19 -38.86 30.37
CA SER A 14 -14.63 -38.67 30.56
C SER A 14 -14.88 -37.38 31.36
N ILE A 15 -15.52 -36.38 30.78
CA ILE A 15 -16.05 -35.25 31.49
C ILE A 15 -17.53 -35.56 31.84
N ALA A 16 -17.80 -35.74 33.12
CA ALA A 16 -19.16 -35.89 33.63
C ALA A 16 -19.84 -34.50 33.74
N LEU A 17 -21.00 -34.36 33.08
CA LEU A 17 -21.92 -33.24 33.24
C LEU A 17 -22.70 -33.45 34.58
N MET A 18 -22.47 -32.58 35.56
CA MET A 18 -23.37 -32.48 36.72
C MET A 18 -24.48 -31.47 36.40
N LEU A 19 -25.67 -31.95 36.17
CA LEU A 19 -26.92 -31.19 36.19
C LEU A 19 -27.40 -31.07 37.62
N GLY A 20 -27.18 -29.89 38.22
CA GLY A 20 -27.79 -29.54 39.51
C GLY A 20 -29.15 -28.89 39.28
N THR A 21 -30.23 -29.61 39.55
CA THR A 21 -31.59 -29.06 39.64
C THR A 21 -31.78 -28.46 41.02
N SER A 22 -31.79 -27.14 41.15
CA SER A 22 -32.27 -26.46 42.33
C SER A 22 -33.74 -26.08 42.15
N HIS A 23 -34.61 -26.76 42.89
CA HIS A 23 -36.01 -26.36 43.07
C HIS A 23 -36.03 -25.15 44.02
N HIS A 24 -36.49 -24.00 43.55
CA HIS A 24 -36.94 -22.92 44.43
C HIS A 24 -38.47 -22.87 44.39
N ALA A 25 -39.01 -22.98 45.59
CA ALA A 25 -40.41 -22.85 45.86
C ALA A 25 -40.86 -21.40 45.58
N PHE A 26 -41.97 -21.26 44.86
CA PHE A 26 -42.67 -19.99 44.69
C PHE A 26 -43.44 -19.65 45.97
N ALA A 27 -43.13 -18.49 46.53
CA ALA A 27 -44.07 -17.79 47.42
C ALA A 27 -44.84 -16.78 46.56
N GLU A 28 -46.13 -16.91 46.51
CA GLU A 28 -47.04 -15.87 46.01
C GLU A 28 -47.03 -14.71 46.98
N ASP A 29 -46.58 -13.53 46.50
CA ASP A 29 -46.93 -12.26 47.14
C ASP A 29 -47.54 -11.34 46.09
N ASP A 30 -48.78 -11.03 46.26
CA ASP A 30 -49.59 -10.10 45.48
C ASP A 30 -49.08 -8.66 45.75
N ALA A 31 -48.39 -8.04 44.82
CA ALA A 31 -48.19 -6.61 44.84
C ALA A 31 -48.17 -6.07 43.40
N THR A 32 -49.30 -5.47 43.05
CA THR A 32 -49.44 -4.59 41.89
C THR A 32 -48.39 -3.50 41.92
N ASN A 33 -47.37 -3.67 41.08
CA ASN A 33 -46.44 -2.59 40.76
C ASN A 33 -46.27 -2.51 39.24
N THR A 34 -47.00 -1.61 38.63
CA THR A 34 -46.82 -1.16 37.26
C THR A 34 -45.50 -0.43 37.16
N THR A 35 -44.40 -1.16 37.00
CA THR A 35 -43.13 -0.58 36.54
C THR A 35 -43.12 -0.56 35.04
N ASP A 36 -43.17 0.64 34.53
CA ASP A 36 -42.80 0.99 33.16
C ASP A 36 -41.57 0.17 32.76
N LYS A 37 -41.75 -0.82 31.90
CA LYS A 37 -40.64 -1.45 31.19
C LYS A 37 -40.15 -0.41 30.19
N THR A 38 -39.25 0.47 30.60
CA THR A 38 -38.39 1.19 29.68
C THR A 38 -37.75 0.13 28.76
N GLN A 39 -38.22 0.05 27.52
CA GLN A 39 -37.54 -0.72 26.49
C GLN A 39 -36.10 -0.22 26.48
N ALA A 40 -35.17 -1.12 26.77
CA ALA A 40 -33.74 -0.79 26.63
C ALA A 40 -33.56 -0.22 25.22
N GLU A 41 -33.07 1.01 25.13
CA GLU A 41 -32.81 1.66 23.85
C GLU A 41 -31.97 0.71 22.99
N LYS A 42 -32.47 0.40 21.80
CA LYS A 42 -31.73 -0.44 20.84
C LYS A 42 -30.43 0.28 20.52
N TRP A 43 -29.32 -0.42 20.66
CA TRP A 43 -28.00 0.10 20.27
C TRP A 43 -28.01 0.66 18.83
N SER A 44 -27.39 1.79 18.61
CA SER A 44 -27.25 2.44 17.32
C SER A 44 -25.85 3.02 17.17
N VAL A 45 -25.27 2.92 15.98
CA VAL A 45 -24.00 3.57 15.63
C VAL A 45 -24.08 5.08 15.84
N ASN A 46 -25.24 5.69 15.56
CA ASN A 46 -25.47 7.13 15.70
C ASN A 46 -25.70 7.60 17.16
N SER A 47 -25.81 6.66 18.10
CA SER A 47 -26.00 6.95 19.53
C SER A 47 -25.00 6.19 20.41
N PRO A 48 -23.69 6.26 20.17
CA PRO A 48 -22.71 5.58 21.00
C PRO A 48 -22.64 6.20 22.39
N GLN A 49 -22.35 5.37 23.39
CA GLN A 49 -22.17 5.83 24.77
C GLN A 49 -20.80 6.47 24.96
N GLY A 50 -20.71 7.46 25.86
CA GLY A 50 -19.46 8.11 26.24
C GLY A 50 -19.48 9.62 26.10
N GLU A 51 -18.32 10.23 26.31
CA GLU A 51 -18.14 11.67 26.19
C GLU A 51 -17.79 12.06 24.75
N PHE A 52 -18.28 13.20 24.32
CA PHE A 52 -18.06 13.74 22.99
C PHE A 52 -17.45 15.13 23.05
N THR A 53 -16.62 15.42 22.07
CA THR A 53 -16.16 16.75 21.73
C THR A 53 -16.67 17.13 20.35
N THR A 54 -16.77 18.43 20.08
CA THR A 54 -17.15 18.95 18.75
C THR A 54 -15.91 19.41 18.02
N ALA A 55 -15.62 18.84 16.86
CA ALA A 55 -14.58 19.31 15.95
C ALA A 55 -15.20 20.21 14.87
N LYS A 56 -14.63 21.39 14.70
CA LYS A 56 -15.00 22.29 13.60
C LYS A 56 -14.18 21.93 12.37
N ILE A 57 -14.86 21.66 11.27
CA ILE A 57 -14.29 21.35 9.97
C ILE A 57 -14.51 22.55 9.06
N ASP A 58 -13.43 23.10 8.51
CA ASP A 58 -13.44 24.20 7.54
C ASP A 58 -12.33 23.94 6.53
N VAL A 59 -12.68 23.25 5.43
CA VAL A 59 -11.71 22.69 4.49
C VAL A 59 -12.12 22.90 3.03
N ARG A 60 -11.11 23.01 2.17
CA ARG A 60 -11.20 23.13 0.71
C ARG A 60 -10.39 22.06 -0.02
N GLN A 61 -10.00 21.03 0.73
CA GLN A 61 -9.28 19.86 0.22
C GLN A 61 -9.77 18.62 0.97
N GLY A 62 -9.75 17.48 0.31
CA GLY A 62 -10.13 16.21 0.91
C GLY A 62 -9.26 15.06 0.42
N THR A 63 -9.22 13.98 1.19
CA THR A 63 -8.44 12.80 0.87
C THR A 63 -9.36 11.65 0.53
N TRP A 64 -9.10 10.98 -0.59
CA TRP A 64 -9.80 9.76 -1.00
C TRP A 64 -11.30 9.95 -1.17
N MET A 65 -11.70 11.03 -1.85
CA MET A 65 -13.10 11.40 -2.06
C MET A 65 -13.69 10.66 -3.25
N ASN A 66 -14.79 9.95 -3.04
CA ASN A 66 -15.61 9.41 -4.12
C ASN A 66 -16.51 10.51 -4.68
N VAL A 67 -16.57 10.63 -5.99
CA VAL A 67 -17.32 11.69 -6.67
C VAL A 67 -18.27 11.09 -7.69
N ASP A 68 -19.50 11.61 -7.76
CA ASP A 68 -20.45 11.33 -8.84
C ASP A 68 -21.14 12.62 -9.28
N ILE A 69 -21.84 12.57 -10.43
CA ILE A 69 -22.53 13.72 -11.02
C ILE A 69 -23.98 13.36 -11.32
N SER A 70 -24.88 14.32 -11.09
CA SER A 70 -26.30 14.16 -11.43
C SER A 70 -26.52 13.93 -12.95
N PRO A 71 -27.59 13.25 -13.36
CA PRO A 71 -27.85 12.96 -14.79
C PRO A 71 -28.04 14.20 -15.66
N ASP A 72 -28.41 15.34 -15.07
CA ASP A 72 -28.49 16.63 -15.76
C ASP A 72 -27.14 17.38 -15.82
N GLY A 73 -26.09 16.85 -15.14
CA GLY A 73 -24.75 17.42 -15.14
C GLY A 73 -24.58 18.67 -14.28
N GLN A 74 -25.53 19.03 -13.43
CA GLN A 74 -25.51 20.29 -12.69
C GLN A 74 -24.97 20.16 -11.26
N ILE A 75 -25.14 18.99 -10.65
CA ILE A 75 -24.81 18.77 -9.23
C ILE A 75 -23.83 17.60 -9.10
N LEU A 76 -22.78 17.82 -8.33
CA LEU A 76 -21.89 16.77 -7.85
C LEU A 76 -22.38 16.24 -6.51
N VAL A 77 -22.16 14.96 -6.26
CA VAL A 77 -22.24 14.36 -4.94
C VAL A 77 -20.88 13.75 -4.60
N PHE A 78 -20.41 13.94 -3.37
CA PHE A 78 -19.13 13.39 -2.92
C PHE A 78 -19.16 13.07 -1.44
N ASP A 79 -18.23 12.21 -1.01
CA ASP A 79 -17.99 11.91 0.40
C ASP A 79 -16.77 12.65 0.93
N LEU A 80 -16.84 13.05 2.20
CA LEU A 80 -15.71 13.64 2.92
C LEU A 80 -15.84 13.32 4.41
N LEU A 81 -14.83 12.66 4.98
CA LEU A 81 -14.76 12.30 6.40
C LEU A 81 -15.99 11.52 6.91
N GLY A 82 -16.55 10.65 6.05
CA GLY A 82 -17.71 9.82 6.38
C GLY A 82 -19.05 10.53 6.30
N ASP A 83 -19.11 11.70 5.69
CA ASP A 83 -20.33 12.47 5.40
C ASP A 83 -20.52 12.61 3.88
N ILE A 84 -21.76 12.80 3.45
CA ILE A 84 -22.12 13.02 2.04
C ILE A 84 -22.54 14.46 1.82
N TYR A 85 -21.99 15.04 0.79
CA TYR A 85 -22.21 16.44 0.39
C TYR A 85 -22.64 16.54 -1.06
N THR A 86 -23.39 17.58 -1.39
CA THR A 86 -23.63 18.02 -2.77
C THR A 86 -22.92 19.34 -3.04
N LEU A 87 -22.62 19.59 -4.32
CA LEU A 87 -21.92 20.76 -4.80
C LEU A 87 -22.38 21.10 -6.22
N PRO A 88 -22.69 22.38 -6.57
CA PRO A 88 -22.85 22.76 -7.96
C PRO A 88 -21.62 22.43 -8.80
N ILE A 89 -21.80 22.12 -10.09
CA ILE A 89 -20.69 21.76 -10.98
C ILE A 89 -19.67 22.90 -11.15
N GLU A 90 -20.08 24.15 -10.93
CA GLU A 90 -19.21 25.33 -10.92
C GLU A 90 -18.41 25.48 -9.63
N GLY A 91 -18.70 24.67 -8.60
CA GLY A 91 -18.07 24.75 -7.29
C GLY A 91 -18.78 25.69 -6.33
N GLY A 92 -18.15 25.95 -5.18
CA GLY A 92 -18.66 26.84 -4.13
C GLY A 92 -18.80 26.18 -2.76
N GLU A 93 -19.78 26.64 -1.98
CA GLU A 93 -20.09 26.03 -0.68
C GLU A 93 -20.82 24.70 -0.88
N ALA A 94 -20.30 23.64 -0.26
CA ALA A 94 -20.91 22.31 -0.30
C ALA A 94 -22.09 22.24 0.69
N THR A 95 -23.17 21.58 0.28
CA THR A 95 -24.34 21.32 1.13
C THR A 95 -24.26 19.90 1.69
N ALA A 96 -24.29 19.77 3.02
CA ALA A 96 -24.32 18.47 3.68
C ALA A 96 -25.68 17.79 3.48
N LEU A 97 -25.69 16.54 3.07
CA LEU A 97 -26.87 15.69 3.00
C LEU A 97 -27.01 14.78 4.22
N MET A 98 -25.90 14.22 4.68
CA MET A 98 -25.83 13.37 5.88
C MET A 98 -24.55 13.70 6.64
N THR A 99 -24.66 13.91 7.96
CA THR A 99 -23.56 14.27 8.86
C THR A 99 -23.62 13.51 10.19
N ASP A 100 -24.07 12.30 10.17
CA ASP A 100 -24.22 11.43 11.34
C ASP A 100 -22.87 10.93 11.88
N ILE A 101 -22.89 10.15 12.95
CA ILE A 101 -21.71 9.44 13.47
C ILE A 101 -21.40 8.22 12.60
N ALA A 102 -22.43 7.57 12.04
CA ALA A 102 -22.25 6.52 11.07
C ALA A 102 -21.43 6.99 9.86
N TRP A 103 -20.64 6.10 9.30
CA TRP A 103 -19.75 6.40 8.20
C TRP A 103 -20.46 6.19 6.85
N GLN A 104 -20.76 7.27 6.14
CA GLN A 104 -21.35 7.25 4.81
C GLN A 104 -20.31 7.52 3.75
N MET A 105 -20.30 6.69 2.67
CA MET A 105 -19.32 6.82 1.60
C MET A 105 -19.83 6.32 0.25
N GLN A 106 -19.08 6.61 -0.80
CA GLN A 106 -19.30 6.10 -2.16
C GLN A 106 -20.67 6.45 -2.74
N PRO A 107 -21.11 7.73 -2.66
CA PRO A 107 -22.41 8.14 -3.17
C PRO A 107 -22.50 7.99 -4.69
N ARG A 108 -23.70 7.59 -5.19
CA ARG A 108 -24.01 7.42 -6.61
C ARG A 108 -25.43 7.87 -6.92
N PHE A 109 -25.60 8.82 -7.82
CA PHE A 109 -26.93 9.21 -8.31
C PHE A 109 -27.61 8.07 -9.03
N SER A 110 -28.92 7.94 -8.82
CA SER A 110 -29.76 7.06 -9.67
C SER A 110 -29.87 7.64 -11.08
N PRO A 111 -30.15 6.81 -12.10
CA PRO A 111 -30.26 7.27 -13.50
C PRO A 111 -31.33 8.35 -13.73
N ASP A 112 -32.36 8.40 -12.87
CA ASP A 112 -33.42 9.43 -12.91
C ASP A 112 -33.11 10.66 -12.04
N GLY A 113 -31.93 10.69 -11.36
CA GLY A 113 -31.49 11.79 -10.50
C GLY A 113 -32.26 11.96 -9.20
N LYS A 114 -33.24 11.11 -8.89
CA LYS A 114 -34.12 11.28 -7.72
C LYS A 114 -33.57 10.69 -6.44
N HIS A 115 -32.63 9.77 -6.54
CA HIS A 115 -32.06 9.05 -5.41
C HIS A 115 -30.54 9.06 -5.47
N ILE A 116 -29.93 8.85 -4.29
CA ILE A 116 -28.50 8.59 -4.13
C ILE A 116 -28.35 7.26 -3.42
N ALA A 117 -27.61 6.32 -4.02
CA ALA A 117 -27.16 5.12 -3.35
C ALA A 117 -25.79 5.37 -2.71
N PHE A 118 -25.52 4.78 -1.56
CA PHE A 118 -24.28 4.94 -0.83
C PHE A 118 -23.99 3.73 0.06
N THR A 119 -22.79 3.67 0.60
CA THR A 119 -22.40 2.70 1.63
C THR A 119 -22.52 3.35 2.99
N SER A 120 -23.14 2.66 3.97
CA SER A 120 -23.20 3.13 5.36
C SER A 120 -23.08 1.96 6.33
N ASP A 121 -22.45 2.22 7.48
CA ASP A 121 -22.36 1.29 8.62
C ASP A 121 -23.41 1.54 9.70
N GLU A 122 -24.43 2.34 9.43
CA GLU A 122 -25.46 2.77 10.40
C GLU A 122 -26.16 1.59 11.10
N ASP A 123 -26.31 0.47 10.41
CA ASP A 123 -26.87 -0.78 10.96
C ASP A 123 -25.84 -1.66 11.68
N GLY A 124 -24.61 -1.17 11.91
CA GLY A 124 -23.53 -1.89 12.59
C GLY A 124 -22.57 -2.64 11.66
N GLY A 125 -22.74 -2.53 10.36
CA GLY A 125 -21.83 -3.04 9.32
C GLY A 125 -22.11 -2.38 7.98
N ASP A 126 -21.11 -2.36 7.09
CA ASP A 126 -21.28 -1.73 5.77
C ASP A 126 -22.42 -2.39 4.99
N ASN A 127 -23.40 -1.60 4.63
CA ASN A 127 -24.55 -1.97 3.82
C ASN A 127 -24.80 -0.98 2.70
N LEU A 128 -25.54 -1.39 1.66
CA LEU A 128 -26.02 -0.50 0.63
C LEU A 128 -27.28 0.22 1.13
N TRP A 129 -27.26 1.53 1.01
CA TRP A 129 -28.32 2.43 1.39
C TRP A 129 -28.79 3.27 0.20
N ILE A 130 -30.01 3.75 0.26
CA ILE A 130 -30.60 4.71 -0.69
C ILE A 130 -31.27 5.82 0.10
N MET A 131 -31.06 7.06 -0.34
CA MET A 131 -31.80 8.25 0.11
C MET A 131 -32.35 9.03 -1.08
N ASN A 132 -33.28 9.94 -0.84
CA ASN A 132 -33.67 10.93 -1.85
C ASN A 132 -32.48 11.84 -2.19
N ALA A 133 -32.48 12.47 -3.35
CA ALA A 133 -31.41 13.37 -3.79
C ALA A 133 -31.22 14.59 -2.87
N ASP A 134 -32.23 14.94 -2.07
CA ASP A 134 -32.19 16.00 -1.05
C ASP A 134 -31.66 15.53 0.33
N GLY A 135 -31.24 14.28 0.45
CA GLY A 135 -30.75 13.68 1.69
C GLY A 135 -31.82 13.06 2.59
N SER A 136 -33.11 13.23 2.26
CA SER A 136 -34.21 12.69 3.05
C SER A 136 -34.46 11.21 2.80
N ALA A 137 -35.22 10.55 3.69
CA ALA A 137 -35.74 9.19 3.57
C ALA A 137 -34.65 8.11 3.35
N GLY A 138 -33.51 8.26 4.02
CA GLY A 138 -32.45 7.24 4.03
C GLY A 138 -32.97 5.88 4.51
N LYS A 139 -32.65 4.81 3.77
CA LYS A 139 -33.00 3.43 4.14
C LYS A 139 -31.99 2.42 3.62
N ALA A 140 -31.76 1.38 4.40
CA ALA A 140 -30.96 0.24 3.98
C ALA A 140 -31.66 -0.56 2.87
N VAL A 141 -30.89 -0.96 1.86
CA VAL A 141 -31.28 -1.88 0.78
C VAL A 141 -30.85 -3.30 1.10
N SER A 142 -29.77 -3.45 1.85
CA SER A 142 -29.23 -4.72 2.31
C SER A 142 -29.19 -4.77 3.84
N SER A 143 -29.00 -5.95 4.41
CA SER A 143 -28.99 -6.19 5.85
C SER A 143 -27.87 -7.15 6.26
N GLU A 144 -26.66 -6.87 5.80
CA GLU A 144 -25.48 -7.67 6.15
C GLU A 144 -25.04 -7.36 7.58
N THR A 145 -24.87 -8.38 8.40
CA THR A 145 -24.44 -8.23 9.80
C THR A 145 -23.00 -8.71 10.04
N PHE A 146 -22.47 -9.51 9.12
CA PHE A 146 -21.14 -10.09 9.23
C PHE A 146 -20.26 -9.83 7.99
N ARG A 147 -20.87 -9.54 6.86
CA ARG A 147 -20.18 -9.23 5.60
C ARG A 147 -20.24 -7.74 5.34
N LEU A 148 -19.14 -7.19 4.87
CA LEU A 148 -19.11 -5.81 4.42
C LEU A 148 -19.63 -5.76 2.98
N LEU A 149 -20.58 -4.86 2.71
CA LEU A 149 -21.15 -4.65 1.38
C LEU A 149 -21.01 -3.18 0.99
N ASN A 150 -20.25 -2.90 -0.04
CA ASN A 150 -19.87 -1.54 -0.44
C ASN A 150 -19.80 -1.36 -1.97
N SER A 151 -19.38 -0.19 -2.41
CA SER A 151 -19.20 0.19 -3.82
C SER A 151 -20.50 0.04 -4.64
N PRO A 152 -21.59 0.74 -4.28
CA PRO A 152 -22.84 0.69 -5.03
C PRO A 152 -22.69 1.21 -6.45
N ALA A 153 -23.39 0.57 -7.41
CA ALA A 153 -23.60 1.10 -8.74
C ALA A 153 -25.00 0.74 -9.23
N TRP A 154 -25.71 1.71 -9.78
CA TRP A 154 -27.06 1.54 -10.30
C TRP A 154 -27.11 0.80 -11.61
N SER A 155 -28.13 -0.03 -11.80
CA SER A 155 -28.52 -0.49 -13.14
C SER A 155 -29.12 0.67 -13.95
N PRO A 156 -28.96 0.69 -15.28
CA PRO A 156 -29.46 1.79 -16.12
C PRO A 156 -30.99 2.03 -16.02
N ASP A 157 -31.75 1.00 -15.66
CA ASP A 157 -33.20 1.10 -15.44
C ASP A 157 -33.57 1.62 -14.03
N GLY A 158 -32.57 1.84 -13.17
CA GLY A 158 -32.75 2.34 -11.82
C GLY A 158 -33.47 1.37 -10.86
N ASN A 159 -33.57 0.09 -11.17
CA ASN A 159 -34.27 -0.88 -10.33
C ASN A 159 -33.33 -1.72 -9.46
N TYR A 160 -32.07 -1.85 -9.85
CA TYR A 160 -31.09 -2.68 -9.13
C TYR A 160 -29.84 -1.90 -8.78
N LEU A 161 -29.18 -2.38 -7.74
CA LEU A 161 -27.83 -1.99 -7.34
C LEU A 161 -26.92 -3.22 -7.41
N VAL A 162 -25.72 -3.06 -7.96
CA VAL A 162 -24.65 -3.99 -7.68
C VAL A 162 -23.74 -3.43 -6.61
N GLY A 163 -23.11 -4.31 -5.84
CA GLY A 163 -22.13 -3.95 -4.82
C GLY A 163 -21.09 -5.06 -4.66
N ARG A 164 -20.00 -4.72 -3.98
CA ARG A 164 -18.96 -5.66 -3.58
C ARG A 164 -19.28 -6.20 -2.20
N LYS A 165 -19.52 -7.50 -2.08
CA LYS A 165 -19.71 -8.20 -0.81
C LYS A 165 -18.41 -8.86 -0.39
N HIS A 166 -17.87 -8.45 0.75
CA HIS A 166 -16.61 -8.94 1.27
C HIS A 166 -16.80 -10.16 2.17
N PHE A 167 -15.93 -11.14 2.03
CA PHE A 167 -15.88 -12.35 2.85
C PHE A 167 -14.51 -12.48 3.49
N THR A 168 -14.47 -12.45 4.81
CA THR A 168 -13.23 -12.66 5.57
C THR A 168 -12.73 -14.09 5.40
N GLY A 169 -11.47 -14.24 5.07
CA GLY A 169 -10.80 -15.55 5.01
C GLY A 169 -10.32 -16.03 6.38
N SER A 170 -9.82 -17.25 6.42
CA SER A 170 -9.31 -17.89 7.66
C SER A 170 -8.11 -17.13 8.29
N ARG A 171 -7.41 -16.31 7.51
CA ARG A 171 -6.26 -15.50 7.95
C ARG A 171 -6.57 -14.00 8.06
N SER A 172 -7.79 -13.63 8.38
CA SER A 172 -8.29 -12.25 8.47
C SER A 172 -8.33 -11.47 7.15
N LEU A 173 -7.56 -11.83 6.16
CA LEU A 173 -7.75 -11.35 4.79
C LEU A 173 -9.07 -11.91 4.24
N GLY A 174 -9.49 -11.40 3.11
CA GLY A 174 -10.70 -11.89 2.48
C GLY A 174 -10.74 -11.52 1.01
N ALA A 175 -11.84 -11.81 0.39
CA ALA A 175 -12.06 -11.52 -1.02
C ALA A 175 -13.48 -11.06 -1.27
N GLY A 176 -13.67 -10.24 -2.29
CA GLY A 176 -14.97 -9.74 -2.69
C GLY A 176 -15.68 -10.66 -3.66
N GLU A 177 -16.99 -10.52 -3.69
CA GLU A 177 -17.88 -11.03 -4.72
C GLU A 177 -18.78 -9.88 -5.20
N VAL A 178 -19.19 -9.86 -6.46
CA VAL A 178 -20.21 -8.93 -6.94
C VAL A 178 -21.58 -9.52 -6.69
N TRP A 179 -22.43 -8.77 -5.99
CA TRP A 179 -23.81 -9.11 -5.68
C TRP A 179 -24.76 -8.04 -6.22
N MET A 180 -25.97 -8.44 -6.58
CA MET A 180 -27.02 -7.56 -7.09
C MET A 180 -28.21 -7.57 -6.14
N TYR A 181 -28.73 -6.38 -5.83
CA TYR A 181 -29.89 -6.16 -4.96
C TYR A 181 -30.95 -5.35 -5.68
N HIS A 182 -32.22 -5.65 -5.44
CA HIS A 182 -33.30 -4.78 -5.87
C HIS A 182 -33.39 -3.55 -4.95
N LYS A 183 -33.67 -2.37 -5.49
CA LYS A 183 -33.74 -1.11 -4.72
C LYS A 183 -34.73 -1.10 -3.55
N THR A 184 -35.69 -2.02 -3.53
CA THR A 184 -36.66 -2.18 -2.42
C THR A 184 -36.16 -3.11 -1.33
N GLY A 185 -35.00 -3.74 -1.48
CA GLY A 185 -34.41 -4.66 -0.53
C GLY A 185 -34.41 -6.11 -0.98
N GLY A 186 -34.08 -7.00 -0.05
CA GLY A 186 -34.01 -8.46 -0.25
C GLY A 186 -32.61 -9.02 0.00
N ASN A 187 -32.47 -10.35 -0.16
CA ASN A 187 -31.24 -11.07 0.16
C ASN A 187 -30.13 -10.93 -0.90
N GLY A 188 -30.43 -10.27 -2.02
CA GLY A 188 -29.50 -10.13 -3.12
C GLY A 188 -29.24 -11.43 -3.91
N VAL A 189 -28.59 -11.31 -5.04
CA VAL A 189 -28.17 -12.41 -5.92
C VAL A 189 -26.68 -12.31 -6.19
N MET A 190 -25.95 -13.40 -5.94
CA MET A 190 -24.54 -13.49 -6.26
C MET A 190 -24.33 -13.52 -7.77
N LEU A 191 -23.60 -12.57 -8.32
CA LEU A 191 -23.23 -12.50 -9.72
C LEU A 191 -21.89 -13.16 -10.02
N THR A 192 -20.91 -13.02 -9.11
CA THR A 192 -19.57 -13.61 -9.26
C THR A 192 -19.15 -14.31 -8.00
N LYS A 193 -18.41 -15.41 -8.13
CA LYS A 193 -17.69 -16.02 -7.01
C LYS A 193 -16.33 -15.37 -6.87
N ARG A 194 -15.86 -15.18 -5.63
CA ARG A 194 -14.45 -14.82 -5.36
C ARG A 194 -13.53 -15.92 -5.90
N PRO A 195 -12.36 -15.56 -6.44
CA PRO A 195 -11.41 -16.55 -6.97
C PRO A 195 -10.92 -17.54 -5.91
N ASN A 196 -10.71 -17.07 -4.70
CA ASN A 196 -10.39 -17.83 -3.48
C ASN A 196 -10.53 -16.90 -2.26
N GLU A 197 -10.06 -17.30 -1.08
CA GLU A 197 -10.18 -16.50 0.16
C GLU A 197 -9.25 -15.30 0.26
N GLN A 198 -8.35 -15.06 -0.70
CA GLN A 198 -7.32 -14.01 -0.63
C GLN A 198 -7.18 -13.17 -1.90
N LYS A 199 -7.79 -13.57 -3.00
CA LYS A 199 -7.74 -12.84 -4.27
C LYS A 199 -9.01 -12.04 -4.46
N ASP A 200 -8.86 -10.73 -4.38
CA ASP A 200 -9.97 -9.81 -4.36
C ASP A 200 -10.56 -9.56 -5.75
N LEU A 201 -11.81 -9.16 -5.74
CA LEU A 201 -12.50 -8.50 -6.85
C LEU A 201 -13.47 -7.47 -6.29
N GLY A 202 -13.77 -6.44 -7.07
CA GLY A 202 -14.65 -5.36 -6.61
C GLY A 202 -14.86 -4.29 -7.66
N GLU A 203 -15.29 -3.11 -7.22
CA GLU A 203 -15.52 -1.93 -8.05
C GLU A 203 -16.50 -2.21 -9.21
N PRO A 204 -17.69 -2.76 -8.92
CA PRO A 204 -18.63 -3.13 -9.97
C PRO A 204 -19.26 -1.91 -10.63
N ALA A 205 -19.52 -2.00 -11.94
CA ALA A 205 -20.25 -0.99 -12.70
C ALA A 205 -21.07 -1.65 -13.81
N PHE A 206 -22.32 -1.20 -14.04
CA PHE A 206 -23.13 -1.67 -15.15
C PHE A 206 -22.67 -1.07 -16.48
N SER A 207 -22.79 -1.81 -17.56
CA SER A 207 -22.73 -1.24 -18.92
C SER A 207 -23.92 -0.32 -19.16
N HIS A 208 -23.78 0.64 -20.08
CA HIS A 208 -24.83 1.57 -20.47
C HIS A 208 -26.16 0.87 -20.85
N ASP A 209 -26.07 -0.26 -21.55
CA ASP A 209 -27.25 -1.03 -22.01
C ASP A 209 -27.74 -2.07 -20.97
N GLY A 210 -27.17 -2.11 -19.79
CA GLY A 210 -27.53 -3.04 -18.72
C GLY A 210 -27.23 -4.52 -18.98
N LYS A 211 -26.54 -4.85 -20.08
CA LYS A 211 -26.28 -6.27 -20.42
C LYS A 211 -25.08 -6.87 -19.68
N TYR A 212 -24.18 -6.01 -19.19
CA TYR A 212 -22.93 -6.43 -18.57
C TYR A 212 -22.72 -5.73 -17.22
N VAL A 213 -21.95 -6.40 -16.36
CA VAL A 213 -21.35 -5.80 -15.16
C VAL A 213 -19.83 -5.92 -15.31
N TYR A 214 -19.14 -4.78 -15.28
CA TYR A 214 -17.70 -4.69 -15.24
C TYR A 214 -17.22 -4.74 -13.79
N PHE A 215 -16.03 -5.27 -13.56
CA PHE A 215 -15.41 -5.29 -12.23
C PHE A 215 -13.90 -5.48 -12.33
N SER A 216 -13.17 -5.00 -11.33
CA SER A 216 -11.73 -5.23 -11.16
C SER A 216 -11.49 -6.56 -10.45
N GLN A 217 -10.44 -7.28 -10.83
CA GLN A 217 -10.04 -8.52 -10.14
C GLN A 217 -8.53 -8.67 -10.06
N ASP A 218 -8.03 -9.08 -8.86
CA ASP A 218 -6.62 -9.46 -8.66
C ASP A 218 -6.23 -10.56 -9.65
N ALA A 219 -5.22 -10.27 -10.46
CA ALA A 219 -4.71 -11.11 -11.54
C ALA A 219 -3.36 -11.75 -11.22
N THR A 220 -2.79 -11.45 -10.04
CA THR A 220 -1.47 -11.97 -9.66
C THR A 220 -1.47 -13.50 -9.57
N PRO A 221 -0.35 -14.16 -9.92
CA PRO A 221 -0.25 -15.62 -9.86
C PRO A 221 -0.43 -16.19 -8.45
N GLY A 222 -0.83 -17.46 -8.38
CA GLY A 222 -0.98 -18.21 -7.12
C GLY A 222 -2.26 -17.91 -6.36
N LYS A 223 -2.37 -18.45 -5.15
CA LYS A 223 -3.58 -18.36 -4.31
C LYS A 223 -3.43 -17.38 -3.16
N THR A 224 -2.23 -16.92 -2.86
CA THR A 224 -1.90 -16.09 -1.70
C THR A 224 -1.91 -14.61 -2.08
N PHE A 225 -2.38 -13.76 -1.18
CA PHE A 225 -2.23 -12.32 -1.31
C PHE A 225 -0.77 -11.91 -1.06
N HIS A 226 -0.26 -11.03 -1.90
CA HIS A 226 1.10 -10.49 -1.78
C HIS A 226 1.02 -8.96 -1.67
N TYR A 227 1.64 -8.39 -0.64
CA TYR A 227 1.68 -6.94 -0.42
C TYR A 227 2.69 -6.23 -1.34
N SER A 228 3.74 -6.93 -1.77
CA SER A 228 4.77 -6.39 -2.66
C SER A 228 4.58 -6.97 -4.06
N LYS A 229 3.67 -6.39 -4.82
CA LYS A 229 3.31 -6.85 -6.16
C LYS A 229 4.06 -6.04 -7.22
N ASP A 230 4.44 -6.71 -8.29
CA ASP A 230 5.10 -6.09 -9.43
C ASP A 230 4.04 -5.59 -10.42
N SER A 231 3.93 -4.26 -10.57
CA SER A 231 2.96 -3.63 -11.46
C SER A 231 3.22 -3.93 -12.94
N GLU A 232 4.47 -4.19 -13.33
CA GLU A 232 4.83 -4.56 -14.70
C GLU A 232 4.15 -5.84 -15.18
N LYS A 233 3.86 -6.76 -14.28
CA LYS A 233 3.15 -8.02 -14.59
C LYS A 233 1.63 -7.90 -14.57
N GLY A 234 1.12 -6.69 -14.27
CA GLY A 234 -0.31 -6.43 -14.12
C GLY A 234 -0.89 -7.06 -12.85
N ILE A 235 -1.17 -6.21 -11.83
CA ILE A 235 -1.70 -6.67 -10.54
C ILE A 235 -3.18 -6.97 -10.64
N TYR A 236 -3.93 -6.09 -11.31
CA TYR A 236 -5.37 -6.19 -11.52
C TYR A 236 -5.70 -6.26 -13.00
N LYS A 237 -6.87 -6.80 -13.31
CA LYS A 237 -7.50 -6.76 -14.62
C LYS A 237 -8.97 -6.44 -14.52
N ILE A 238 -9.51 -5.77 -15.52
CA ILE A 238 -10.94 -5.53 -15.66
C ILE A 238 -11.57 -6.68 -16.41
N LYS A 239 -12.63 -7.21 -15.83
CA LYS A 239 -13.50 -8.22 -16.41
C LYS A 239 -14.90 -7.68 -16.61
N ARG A 240 -15.65 -8.32 -17.48
CA ARG A 240 -17.10 -8.12 -17.60
C ARG A 240 -17.84 -9.44 -17.50
N LEU A 241 -18.95 -9.42 -16.81
CA LEU A 241 -19.93 -10.50 -16.72
C LEU A 241 -21.10 -10.18 -17.66
N ALA A 242 -21.47 -11.09 -18.54
CA ALA A 242 -22.69 -11.02 -19.33
C ALA A 242 -23.85 -11.53 -18.48
N LEU A 243 -24.80 -10.66 -18.13
CA LEU A 243 -25.91 -11.01 -17.21
C LEU A 243 -26.83 -12.10 -17.75
N LYS A 244 -27.04 -12.14 -19.08
CA LYS A 244 -27.90 -13.14 -19.72
C LYS A 244 -27.30 -14.55 -19.71
N THR A 245 -25.98 -14.68 -19.84
CA THR A 245 -25.31 -15.98 -20.04
C THR A 245 -24.44 -16.41 -18.86
N GLY A 246 -24.10 -15.50 -17.95
CA GLY A 246 -23.13 -15.74 -16.89
C GLY A 246 -21.67 -15.80 -17.39
N GLU A 247 -21.40 -15.55 -18.67
CA GLU A 247 -20.06 -15.59 -19.23
C GLU A 247 -19.21 -14.42 -18.71
N ILE A 248 -17.99 -14.71 -18.25
CA ILE A 248 -17.03 -13.72 -17.79
C ILE A 248 -15.85 -13.63 -18.76
N LYS A 249 -15.58 -12.42 -19.27
CA LYS A 249 -14.44 -12.14 -20.15
C LYS A 249 -13.51 -11.08 -19.57
N VAL A 250 -12.22 -11.20 -19.85
CA VAL A 250 -11.25 -10.13 -19.61
C VAL A 250 -11.45 -9.06 -20.67
N VAL A 251 -11.49 -7.78 -20.24
CA VAL A 251 -11.63 -6.62 -21.12
C VAL A 251 -10.33 -5.85 -21.22
N VAL A 252 -9.74 -5.50 -20.07
CA VAL A 252 -8.46 -4.80 -19.99
C VAL A 252 -7.53 -5.55 -19.04
N SER A 253 -6.29 -5.73 -19.47
CA SER A 253 -5.23 -6.37 -18.66
C SER A 253 -3.86 -5.99 -19.20
N GLY A 254 -2.81 -6.13 -18.42
CA GLY A 254 -1.44 -5.91 -18.87
C GLY A 254 -0.60 -5.15 -17.86
N LYS A 255 0.49 -4.56 -18.34
CA LYS A 255 1.38 -3.70 -17.56
C LYS A 255 0.59 -2.61 -16.84
N GLY A 256 0.98 -2.30 -15.61
CA GLY A 256 0.33 -1.29 -14.79
C GLY A 256 -0.97 -1.72 -14.11
N GLY A 257 -1.52 -2.88 -14.48
CA GLY A 257 -2.83 -3.34 -14.02
C GLY A 257 -3.99 -2.54 -14.62
N ALA A 258 -5.21 -2.92 -14.29
CA ALA A 258 -6.42 -2.18 -14.70
C ALA A 258 -7.47 -2.26 -13.58
N ILE A 259 -7.89 -1.11 -13.07
CA ILE A 259 -8.82 -0.98 -11.96
C ILE A 259 -9.87 0.11 -12.23
N ARG A 260 -10.91 0.16 -11.39
CA ARG A 260 -11.97 1.16 -11.40
C ARG A 260 -12.62 1.34 -12.79
N PRO A 261 -13.31 0.30 -13.32
CA PRO A 261 -13.99 0.42 -14.60
C PRO A 261 -15.19 1.38 -14.51
N VAL A 262 -15.24 2.38 -15.37
CA VAL A 262 -16.34 3.34 -15.47
C VAL A 262 -16.81 3.43 -16.93
N PRO A 263 -17.87 2.70 -17.32
CA PRO A 263 -18.41 2.76 -18.67
C PRO A 263 -18.99 4.14 -19.02
N SER A 264 -18.78 4.60 -20.25
CA SER A 264 -19.33 5.88 -20.72
C SER A 264 -20.85 5.81 -20.90
N PRO A 265 -21.58 6.93 -20.70
CA PRO A 265 -23.02 7.00 -20.91
C PRO A 265 -23.45 6.64 -22.34
N ASP A 266 -22.63 6.92 -23.36
CA ASP A 266 -22.88 6.57 -24.75
C ASP A 266 -22.50 5.12 -25.12
N GLY A 267 -21.92 4.38 -24.20
CA GLY A 267 -21.52 2.98 -24.36
C GLY A 267 -20.33 2.73 -25.28
N LYS A 268 -19.56 3.77 -25.64
CA LYS A 268 -18.42 3.60 -26.56
C LYS A 268 -17.11 3.33 -25.85
N TYR A 269 -16.94 3.87 -24.64
CA TYR A 269 -15.68 3.83 -23.92
C TYR A 269 -15.83 3.22 -22.53
N LEU A 270 -14.70 2.73 -22.03
CA LEU A 270 -14.52 2.36 -20.62
C LEU A 270 -13.36 3.18 -20.09
N ALA A 271 -13.63 4.08 -19.14
CA ALA A 271 -12.56 4.73 -18.40
C ALA A 271 -12.05 3.79 -17.29
N TYR A 272 -10.74 3.83 -17.05
CA TYR A 272 -10.12 2.99 -16.04
C TYR A 272 -8.78 3.58 -15.61
N ILE A 273 -8.26 3.12 -14.48
CA ILE A 273 -6.96 3.50 -13.97
C ILE A 273 -5.97 2.38 -14.22
N SER A 274 -4.81 2.75 -14.71
CA SER A 274 -3.64 1.90 -14.90
C SER A 274 -2.38 2.67 -14.51
N ARG A 275 -1.27 1.96 -14.33
CA ARG A 275 0.02 2.58 -14.06
C ARG A 275 0.90 2.58 -15.28
N ASP A 276 1.65 3.66 -15.42
CA ASP A 276 2.87 3.68 -16.20
C ASP A 276 4.04 3.73 -15.20
N ASP A 277 4.85 2.70 -15.20
CA ASP A 277 5.81 2.38 -14.14
C ASP A 277 5.14 2.32 -12.75
N PHE A 278 5.31 3.33 -11.92
CA PHE A 278 4.68 3.43 -10.58
C PHE A 278 3.64 4.55 -10.48
N GLN A 279 3.43 5.31 -11.56
CA GLN A 279 2.52 6.43 -11.59
C GLN A 279 1.12 5.99 -12.04
N SER A 280 0.10 6.25 -11.22
CA SER A 280 -1.31 6.00 -11.55
C SER A 280 -1.80 7.06 -12.53
N ASN A 281 -2.46 6.62 -13.60
CA ASN A 281 -2.95 7.45 -14.70
C ASN A 281 -4.34 7.01 -15.11
N LEU A 282 -5.10 7.92 -15.74
CA LEU A 282 -6.44 7.67 -16.26
C LEU A 282 -6.39 7.36 -17.76
N TYR A 283 -7.01 6.26 -18.15
CA TYR A 283 -7.06 5.76 -19.51
C TYR A 283 -8.49 5.59 -20.01
N LEU A 284 -8.66 5.70 -21.33
CA LEU A 284 -9.86 5.27 -22.04
C LEU A 284 -9.56 4.02 -22.85
N TYR A 285 -10.46 3.05 -22.76
CA TYR A 285 -10.50 1.87 -23.62
C TYR A 285 -11.69 1.99 -24.57
N ASP A 286 -11.47 2.03 -25.87
CA ASP A 286 -12.51 2.00 -26.89
C ASP A 286 -13.09 0.58 -26.99
N LEU A 287 -14.35 0.42 -26.62
CA LEU A 287 -15.00 -0.89 -26.53
C LEU A 287 -15.18 -1.59 -27.89
N LYS A 288 -15.13 -0.84 -29.01
CA LYS A 288 -15.24 -1.38 -30.36
C LYS A 288 -13.89 -1.78 -30.95
N SER A 289 -12.90 -0.92 -30.84
CA SER A 289 -11.58 -1.12 -31.46
C SER A 289 -10.57 -1.81 -30.55
N GLY A 290 -10.79 -1.78 -29.24
CA GLY A 290 -9.82 -2.23 -28.24
C GLY A 290 -8.64 -1.29 -28.05
N LYS A 291 -8.70 -0.06 -28.60
CA LYS A 291 -7.63 0.92 -28.47
C LYS A 291 -7.63 1.55 -27.09
N GLU A 292 -6.47 1.64 -26.47
CA GLU A 292 -6.23 2.35 -25.21
C GLU A 292 -5.65 3.74 -25.48
N SER A 293 -6.05 4.72 -24.68
CA SER A 293 -5.58 6.10 -24.79
C SER A 293 -5.42 6.70 -23.40
N LEU A 294 -4.24 7.23 -23.11
CA LEU A 294 -3.95 8.01 -21.91
C LEU A 294 -4.66 9.36 -22.01
N ILE A 295 -5.41 9.74 -20.98
CA ILE A 295 -6.20 10.98 -20.95
C ILE A 295 -5.85 11.92 -19.79
N PHE A 296 -5.31 11.39 -18.69
CA PHE A 296 -4.82 12.19 -17.59
C PHE A 296 -3.66 11.49 -16.90
N GLU A 297 -2.59 12.22 -16.65
CA GLU A 297 -1.38 11.77 -15.95
C GLU A 297 -1.34 12.25 -14.50
N ASN A 298 -0.58 11.55 -13.68
CA ASN A 298 -0.28 11.93 -12.31
C ASN A 298 -1.49 11.99 -11.37
N LEU A 299 -2.36 10.98 -11.45
CA LEU A 299 -3.30 10.72 -10.37
C LEU A 299 -2.55 10.42 -9.06
N ASP A 300 -3.21 10.61 -7.93
CA ASP A 300 -2.70 10.07 -6.66
C ASP A 300 -2.50 8.56 -6.79
N ARG A 301 -1.56 8.03 -6.01
CA ARG A 301 -1.24 6.61 -6.06
C ARG A 301 -2.45 5.76 -5.71
N ASP A 302 -2.78 4.81 -6.57
CA ASP A 302 -3.77 3.79 -6.30
C ASP A 302 -3.28 2.75 -5.26
N MET A 303 -4.18 1.90 -4.80
CA MET A 303 -3.92 0.93 -3.74
C MET A 303 -3.81 -0.52 -4.25
N GLN A 304 -3.33 -0.76 -5.47
CA GLN A 304 -3.28 -2.10 -6.06
C GLN A 304 -2.46 -3.11 -5.24
N GLU A 305 -1.44 -2.67 -4.50
CA GLU A 305 -0.61 -3.54 -3.67
C GLU A 305 -1.17 -3.78 -2.28
N THR A 306 -2.18 -3.03 -1.87
CA THR A 306 -2.79 -3.12 -0.56
C THR A 306 -4.08 -3.95 -0.60
N TRP A 307 -4.56 -4.29 0.57
CA TRP A 307 -5.87 -4.91 0.73
C TRP A 307 -6.91 -3.81 0.98
N ALA A 308 -7.50 -3.31 -0.10
CA ALA A 308 -8.40 -2.17 -0.10
C ALA A 308 -9.86 -2.61 -0.24
N ILE A 309 -10.56 -2.77 0.89
CA ILE A 309 -11.94 -3.29 0.92
C ILE A 309 -12.92 -2.36 0.19
N HIS A 310 -12.77 -1.05 0.34
CA HIS A 310 -13.69 -0.04 -0.23
C HIS A 310 -13.30 0.44 -1.64
N GLY A 311 -12.44 -0.31 -2.31
CA GLY A 311 -11.96 0.00 -3.67
C GLY A 311 -10.50 0.41 -3.70
N VAL A 312 -9.90 0.22 -4.84
CA VAL A 312 -8.46 0.43 -5.08
C VAL A 312 -8.15 1.87 -5.48
N TYR A 313 -9.15 2.60 -5.93
CA TYR A 313 -9.15 4.05 -6.17
C TYR A 313 -10.56 4.62 -5.94
N PRO A 314 -10.73 5.91 -5.59
CA PRO A 314 -12.05 6.52 -5.43
C PRO A 314 -12.92 6.45 -6.70
N ASN A 315 -14.23 6.53 -6.52
CA ASN A 315 -15.16 6.67 -7.65
C ASN A 315 -14.91 7.95 -8.42
N MET A 316 -15.11 7.83 -9.73
CA MET A 316 -15.15 8.93 -10.69
C MET A 316 -16.38 8.80 -11.56
N ALA A 317 -16.80 9.85 -12.22
CA ALA A 317 -17.99 9.84 -13.06
C ALA A 317 -17.76 10.55 -14.39
N TRP A 318 -18.43 10.03 -15.43
CA TRP A 318 -18.54 10.70 -16.71
C TRP A 318 -19.48 11.89 -16.63
N LEU A 319 -19.18 12.95 -17.38
CA LEU A 319 -20.18 13.94 -17.72
C LEU A 319 -21.32 13.27 -18.53
N PRO A 320 -22.58 13.67 -18.35
CA PRO A 320 -23.69 13.06 -19.08
C PRO A 320 -23.56 13.10 -20.61
N SER A 321 -22.83 14.08 -21.14
CA SER A 321 -22.50 14.21 -22.57
C SER A 321 -21.51 13.17 -23.09
N SER A 322 -20.84 12.41 -22.22
CA SER A 322 -19.70 11.53 -22.54
C SER A 322 -18.45 12.26 -23.08
N GLU A 323 -18.36 13.58 -22.94
CA GLU A 323 -17.24 14.39 -23.45
C GLU A 323 -16.19 14.71 -22.38
N GLY A 324 -16.35 14.20 -21.18
CA GLY A 324 -15.42 14.46 -20.08
C GLY A 324 -15.77 13.66 -18.82
N MET A 325 -14.99 13.89 -17.77
CA MET A 325 -15.14 13.23 -16.47
C MET A 325 -14.90 14.17 -15.31
N VAL A 326 -15.50 13.82 -14.17
CA VAL A 326 -15.17 14.39 -12.86
C VAL A 326 -14.52 13.32 -11.98
N PHE A 327 -13.46 13.68 -11.26
CA PHE A 327 -12.70 12.77 -10.41
C PHE A 327 -11.93 13.53 -9.32
N TRP A 328 -11.59 12.83 -8.26
CA TRP A 328 -10.72 13.33 -7.23
C TRP A 328 -9.24 13.07 -7.59
N SER A 329 -8.38 14.07 -7.42
CA SER A 329 -6.92 13.96 -7.45
C SER A 329 -6.29 15.18 -6.79
N GLY A 330 -5.13 15.02 -6.12
CA GLY A 330 -4.39 16.12 -5.51
C GLY A 330 -5.14 16.85 -4.39
N GLY A 331 -6.06 16.17 -3.72
CA GLY A 331 -6.91 16.79 -2.70
C GLY A 331 -8.09 17.59 -3.26
N GLN A 332 -8.29 17.63 -4.57
CA GLN A 332 -9.28 18.45 -5.26
C GLN A 332 -10.26 17.60 -6.09
N ILE A 333 -11.42 18.16 -6.39
CA ILE A 333 -12.32 17.62 -7.43
C ILE A 333 -11.93 18.28 -8.75
N ASN A 334 -11.69 17.45 -9.76
CA ASN A 334 -11.25 17.87 -11.08
C ASN A 334 -12.30 17.56 -12.13
N LYS A 335 -12.45 18.43 -13.11
CA LYS A 335 -13.23 18.22 -14.34
C LYS A 335 -12.26 18.18 -15.52
N LEU A 336 -12.25 17.07 -16.24
CA LEU A 336 -11.47 16.86 -17.46
C LEU A 336 -12.40 16.93 -18.67
N ASP A 337 -12.05 17.76 -19.62
CA ASP A 337 -12.66 17.81 -20.96
C ASP A 337 -11.80 17.04 -21.96
N PHE A 338 -12.40 16.12 -22.72
CA PHE A 338 -11.65 15.21 -23.59
C PHE A 338 -11.26 15.83 -24.94
N GLU A 339 -12.05 16.80 -25.44
CA GLU A 339 -11.75 17.45 -26.70
C GLU A 339 -10.55 18.39 -26.55
N SER A 340 -10.61 19.27 -25.58
CA SER A 340 -9.53 20.22 -25.29
C SER A 340 -8.37 19.61 -24.53
N LYS A 341 -8.57 18.43 -23.90
CA LYS A 341 -7.64 17.78 -22.94
C LYS A 341 -7.25 18.70 -21.79
N THR A 342 -8.13 19.58 -21.38
CA THR A 342 -7.91 20.51 -20.27
C THR A 342 -8.56 19.99 -19.00
N THR A 343 -7.86 20.17 -17.89
CA THR A 343 -8.39 19.85 -16.56
C THR A 343 -8.59 21.14 -15.79
N THR A 344 -9.76 21.31 -15.21
CA THR A 344 -10.11 22.42 -14.33
C THR A 344 -10.48 21.92 -12.95
N VAL A 345 -10.01 22.61 -11.91
CA VAL A 345 -10.40 22.32 -10.53
C VAL A 345 -11.81 22.87 -10.30
N ILE A 346 -12.69 22.04 -9.74
CA ILE A 346 -13.99 22.48 -9.21
C ILE A 346 -13.76 22.84 -7.73
N PRO A 347 -13.71 24.11 -7.37
CA PRO A 347 -13.40 24.51 -6.01
C PRO A 347 -14.57 24.16 -5.08
N PHE A 348 -14.30 23.53 -3.95
CA PHE A 348 -15.31 23.26 -2.93
C PHE A 348 -14.89 23.84 -1.58
N HIS A 349 -15.89 24.14 -0.76
CA HIS A 349 -15.71 24.52 0.62
C HIS A 349 -16.71 23.76 1.50
N VAL A 350 -16.19 22.92 2.38
CA VAL A 350 -16.98 22.22 3.39
C VAL A 350 -16.76 22.88 4.73
N LYS A 351 -17.86 23.34 5.34
CA LYS A 351 -17.89 23.92 6.68
C LYS A 351 -18.95 23.22 7.50
N THR A 352 -18.54 22.48 8.52
CA THR A 352 -19.42 21.68 9.35
C THR A 352 -18.84 21.47 10.75
N GLU A 353 -19.65 20.94 11.64
CA GLU A 353 -19.24 20.50 12.97
C GLU A 353 -19.50 19.00 13.12
N LYS A 354 -18.48 18.24 13.54
CA LYS A 354 -18.61 16.82 13.80
C LYS A 354 -18.50 16.52 15.29
N LYS A 355 -19.38 15.65 15.78
CA LYS A 355 -19.22 15.06 17.11
C LYS A 355 -18.15 13.97 17.04
N ILE A 356 -17.14 14.06 17.87
CA ILE A 356 -16.07 13.09 18.00
C ILE A 356 -16.11 12.50 19.40
N GLN A 357 -16.23 11.17 19.47
CA GLN A 357 -16.21 10.46 20.75
C GLN A 357 -14.81 10.53 21.36
N THR A 358 -14.72 10.80 22.65
CA THR A 358 -13.46 10.80 23.38
C THR A 358 -12.85 9.40 23.38
N ALA A 359 -11.59 9.30 22.91
CA ALA A 359 -10.90 8.02 22.82
C ALA A 359 -10.61 7.45 24.22
N LEU A 360 -10.93 6.18 24.44
CA LEU A 360 -10.60 5.42 25.66
C LEU A 360 -9.15 4.93 25.65
N ARG A 361 -8.21 5.84 25.49
CA ARG A 361 -6.76 5.53 25.47
C ARG A 361 -5.95 6.66 26.07
N PHE A 362 -4.75 6.33 26.53
CA PHE A 362 -3.82 7.34 27.00
C PHE A 362 -3.46 8.29 25.86
N GLN A 363 -3.43 9.58 26.16
CA GLN A 363 -2.86 10.55 25.24
C GLN A 363 -1.36 10.29 25.13
N GLN A 364 -0.88 10.26 23.89
CA GLN A 364 0.55 10.23 23.56
C GLN A 364 0.85 11.46 22.71
N ASP A 365 1.84 12.17 23.12
CA ASP A 365 2.43 13.24 22.34
C ASP A 365 3.28 12.62 21.23
N ILE A 366 2.75 12.62 20.01
CA ILE A 366 3.38 12.00 18.83
C ILE A 366 4.03 13.02 17.90
N ASP A 367 3.85 14.31 18.15
CA ASP A 367 4.33 15.42 17.32
C ASP A 367 5.41 16.26 18.03
N GLN A 368 6.21 15.62 18.87
CA GLN A 368 7.31 16.28 19.56
C GLN A 368 8.26 16.95 18.58
N ASP A 369 8.59 18.21 18.84
CA ASP A 369 9.55 19.00 18.03
C ASP A 369 10.92 18.32 17.93
N ASN A 370 11.32 17.58 18.95
CA ASN A 370 12.59 16.88 19.02
C ASN A 370 12.40 15.51 19.65
N PHE A 371 13.16 14.55 19.20
CA PHE A 371 13.24 13.21 19.82
C PHE A 371 14.67 12.68 19.78
N ASP A 372 14.98 11.78 20.72
CA ASP A 372 16.26 11.08 20.74
C ASP A 372 16.29 9.93 19.74
N VAL A 373 17.29 9.93 18.88
CA VAL A 373 17.53 8.81 17.97
C VAL A 373 18.03 7.61 18.76
N LYS A 374 17.23 6.56 18.82
CA LYS A 374 17.53 5.33 19.59
C LYS A 374 18.32 4.30 18.80
N MET A 375 18.27 4.34 17.46
CA MET A 375 18.93 3.37 16.60
C MET A 375 19.77 4.09 15.53
N LEU A 376 21.06 3.80 15.53
CA LEU A 376 22.00 4.20 14.48
C LEU A 376 22.19 3.04 13.51
N ARG A 377 22.41 3.34 12.24
CA ARG A 377 22.62 2.34 11.18
C ARG A 377 24.01 2.45 10.58
N ASP A 378 24.50 1.36 10.04
CA ASP A 378 25.73 1.27 9.26
C ASP A 378 26.92 1.95 9.97
N VAL A 379 27.13 1.60 11.23
CA VAL A 379 28.18 2.19 12.06
C VAL A 379 29.53 1.60 11.69
N GLU A 380 30.50 2.45 11.30
CA GLU A 380 31.86 2.03 10.99
C GLU A 380 32.89 2.93 11.71
N ILE A 381 33.94 2.29 12.24
CA ILE A 381 35.06 2.98 12.90
C ILE A 381 36.13 3.27 11.85
N SER A 382 36.71 4.49 11.90
CA SER A 382 37.82 4.85 11.01
C SER A 382 39.05 3.95 11.25
N PRO A 383 39.91 3.73 10.24
CA PRO A 383 41.08 2.85 10.35
C PRO A 383 42.05 3.20 11.48
N ASP A 384 42.11 4.47 11.90
CA ASP A 384 42.91 4.94 13.00
C ASP A 384 42.22 4.85 14.36
N GLY A 385 40.98 4.36 14.44
CA GLY A 385 40.19 4.22 15.65
C GLY A 385 39.66 5.53 16.26
N ARG A 386 39.92 6.68 15.63
CA ARG A 386 39.64 8.00 16.19
C ARG A 386 38.31 8.62 15.81
N LYS A 387 37.61 8.03 14.84
CA LYS A 387 36.33 8.53 14.34
C LYS A 387 35.35 7.39 14.13
N VAL A 388 34.08 7.72 14.21
CA VAL A 388 32.98 6.84 13.83
C VAL A 388 32.11 7.56 12.81
N VAL A 389 31.77 6.88 11.72
CA VAL A 389 30.75 7.29 10.77
C VAL A 389 29.50 6.41 10.98
N TYR A 390 28.34 6.97 10.79
CA TYR A 390 27.08 6.25 10.89
C TYR A 390 25.98 6.98 10.12
N GLU A 391 24.95 6.24 9.76
CA GLU A 391 23.70 6.78 9.21
C GLU A 391 22.70 7.01 10.34
N SER A 392 22.00 8.13 10.26
CA SER A 392 20.87 8.45 11.12
C SER A 392 19.86 9.32 10.35
N MET A 393 18.61 8.88 10.30
CA MET A 393 17.52 9.61 9.67
C MET A 393 17.82 10.03 8.22
N GLY A 394 18.46 9.13 7.46
CA GLY A 394 18.82 9.38 6.06
C GLY A 394 20.00 10.32 5.85
N HIS A 395 20.83 10.55 6.84
CA HIS A 395 22.00 11.39 6.74
C HIS A 395 23.23 10.75 7.40
N ILE A 396 24.39 11.06 6.85
CA ILE A 396 25.67 10.56 7.35
C ILE A 396 26.28 11.54 8.35
N TYR A 397 26.61 11.01 9.51
CA TYR A 397 27.24 11.74 10.59
C TYR A 397 28.62 11.18 10.93
N LEU A 398 29.49 12.08 11.39
CA LEU A 398 30.82 11.77 11.88
C LEU A 398 30.96 12.25 13.31
N ARG A 399 31.54 11.39 14.20
CA ARG A 399 31.94 11.76 15.57
C ARG A 399 33.37 11.33 15.86
N THR A 400 34.00 12.03 16.77
CA THR A 400 35.32 11.66 17.30
C THR A 400 35.16 10.56 18.35
N ILE A 401 36.12 9.64 18.42
CA ILE A 401 36.27 8.64 19.44
C ILE A 401 37.50 9.00 20.26
N ALA A 402 37.37 9.05 21.58
CA ALA A 402 38.46 9.14 22.53
C ALA A 402 38.13 8.32 23.77
N ASP A 403 39.10 7.60 24.31
CA ASP A 403 38.95 6.70 25.46
C ASP A 403 37.82 5.67 25.26
N GLY A 404 37.71 5.12 24.07
CA GLY A 404 36.67 4.14 23.70
C GLY A 404 35.23 4.68 23.64
N LYS A 405 35.04 6.00 23.76
CA LYS A 405 33.72 6.64 23.76
C LYS A 405 33.60 7.69 22.67
N ALA A 406 32.41 7.81 22.08
CA ALA A 406 32.11 8.90 21.16
C ALA A 406 32.05 10.23 21.92
N LYS A 407 32.88 11.22 21.54
CA LYS A 407 32.97 12.54 22.15
C LYS A 407 32.55 13.65 21.18
N GLY A 408 32.15 14.78 21.74
CA GLY A 408 31.74 15.96 20.99
C GLY A 408 30.35 15.82 20.32
N LYS A 409 29.95 16.84 19.58
CA LYS A 409 28.70 16.85 18.81
C LYS A 409 28.85 16.03 17.55
N ALA A 410 27.78 15.33 17.15
CA ALA A 410 27.70 14.70 15.84
C ALA A 410 27.78 15.77 14.74
N LYS A 411 28.62 15.57 13.76
CA LYS A 411 28.78 16.46 12.62
C LYS A 411 28.23 15.79 11.37
N ARG A 412 27.21 16.38 10.77
CA ARG A 412 26.72 15.94 9.47
C ARG A 412 27.82 16.13 8.42
N LEU A 413 28.10 15.06 7.66
CA LEU A 413 29.26 15.04 6.76
C LEU A 413 28.98 15.82 5.47
N THR A 414 27.75 15.81 4.99
CA THR A 414 27.28 16.59 3.83
C THR A 414 26.23 17.63 4.28
N LYS A 415 25.95 18.63 3.43
CA LYS A 415 24.94 19.67 3.69
C LYS A 415 23.74 19.61 2.75
N GLN A 416 23.70 18.63 1.86
CA GLN A 416 22.62 18.48 0.89
C GLN A 416 21.28 18.11 1.57
N LYS A 417 20.15 18.39 0.90
CA LYS A 417 18.78 18.12 1.38
C LYS A 417 17.94 17.34 0.36
N SER A 418 18.55 16.93 -0.75
CA SER A 418 17.82 16.40 -1.92
C SER A 418 17.69 14.89 -1.95
N HIS A 419 18.45 14.16 -1.13
CA HIS A 419 18.45 12.70 -1.14
C HIS A 419 18.84 12.12 0.21
N PHE A 420 18.47 10.88 0.46
CA PHE A 420 18.95 10.11 1.60
C PHE A 420 20.37 9.62 1.37
N GLU A 421 21.13 9.47 2.44
CA GLU A 421 22.51 9.01 2.48
C GLU A 421 22.60 7.76 3.36
N LEU A 422 23.06 6.65 2.81
CA LEU A 422 22.98 5.32 3.40
C LEU A 422 24.31 4.57 3.27
N ASN A 423 24.53 3.54 4.08
CA ASN A 423 25.66 2.62 4.00
C ASN A 423 27.05 3.31 3.90
N PRO A 424 27.42 4.19 4.83
CA PRO A 424 28.74 4.84 4.80
C PRO A 424 29.87 3.86 5.12
N SER A 425 31.00 3.99 4.38
CA SER A 425 32.21 3.22 4.65
C SER A 425 33.47 4.06 4.43
N PHE A 426 34.49 3.91 5.31
CA PHE A 426 35.74 4.64 5.22
C PHE A 426 36.68 4.10 4.14
N SER A 427 37.48 5.00 3.55
CA SER A 427 38.71 4.61 2.87
C SER A 427 39.78 4.17 3.89
N ARG A 428 40.69 3.29 3.46
CA ARG A 428 41.75 2.75 4.33
C ARG A 428 42.70 3.83 4.90
N ASP A 429 42.86 4.95 4.23
CA ASP A 429 43.64 6.10 4.73
C ASP A 429 42.81 7.05 5.60
N GLY A 430 41.51 6.76 5.83
CA GLY A 430 40.60 7.54 6.65
C GLY A 430 40.24 8.93 6.11
N LYS A 431 40.61 9.23 4.82
CA LYS A 431 40.39 10.56 4.24
C LYS A 431 39.02 10.73 3.58
N TYR A 432 38.39 9.64 3.18
CA TYR A 432 37.15 9.65 2.46
C TYR A 432 36.13 8.69 3.08
N VAL A 433 34.86 8.99 2.84
CA VAL A 433 33.72 8.10 3.07
C VAL A 433 33.03 7.88 1.72
N VAL A 434 32.78 6.63 1.36
CA VAL A 434 31.88 6.24 0.28
C VAL A 434 30.53 5.86 0.87
N TYR A 435 29.45 6.14 0.16
CA TYR A 435 28.08 5.88 0.61
C TYR A 435 27.13 5.74 -0.58
N SER A 436 26.00 5.11 -0.36
CA SER A 436 24.89 5.06 -1.30
C SER A 436 23.90 6.18 -1.03
N THR A 437 23.11 6.55 -2.05
CA THR A 437 22.04 7.55 -1.91
C THR A 437 20.72 7.01 -2.41
N TRP A 438 19.63 7.67 -2.03
CA TRP A 438 18.30 7.44 -2.57
C TRP A 438 17.52 8.74 -2.71
N ASP A 439 16.85 8.87 -3.85
CA ASP A 439 15.91 9.94 -4.19
C ASP A 439 14.78 9.29 -5.01
N ASP A 440 13.53 9.56 -4.69
CA ASP A 440 12.41 8.86 -5.32
C ASP A 440 12.25 9.17 -6.81
N ASN A 441 12.76 10.31 -7.28
CA ASN A 441 12.69 10.69 -8.69
C ASN A 441 13.99 10.40 -9.46
N LYS A 442 15.15 10.57 -8.80
CA LYS A 442 16.48 10.41 -9.43
C LYS A 442 17.14 9.07 -9.13
N LEU A 443 16.49 8.27 -8.27
CA LEU A 443 16.97 6.99 -7.78
C LEU A 443 18.27 7.10 -7.00
N GLY A 444 19.02 6.00 -6.89
CA GLY A 444 20.25 5.94 -6.12
C GLY A 444 21.52 6.16 -6.94
N GLU A 445 22.58 6.51 -6.24
CA GLU A 445 23.93 6.65 -6.74
C GLU A 445 24.93 6.17 -5.68
N ILE A 446 26.14 5.78 -6.10
CA ILE A 446 27.29 5.66 -5.21
C ILE A 446 28.05 6.99 -5.24
N ARG A 447 28.27 7.57 -4.05
CA ARG A 447 28.97 8.83 -3.87
C ARG A 447 30.13 8.71 -2.90
N MET A 448 31.10 9.59 -3.01
CA MET A 448 32.18 9.73 -2.04
C MET A 448 32.34 11.19 -1.58
N VAL A 449 32.74 11.36 -0.33
CA VAL A 449 32.99 12.67 0.28
C VAL A 449 34.23 12.63 1.18
N SER A 450 34.92 13.76 1.34
CA SER A 450 36.03 13.87 2.28
C SER A 450 35.53 13.77 3.74
N THR A 451 36.28 13.13 4.64
CA THR A 451 36.00 13.12 6.08
C THR A 451 36.07 14.52 6.73
N ARG A 452 36.58 15.53 6.01
CA ARG A 452 36.48 16.95 6.41
C ARG A 452 35.11 17.55 6.08
N GLY A 453 34.30 16.84 5.29
CA GLY A 453 33.02 17.29 4.74
C GLY A 453 33.17 18.02 3.43
N GLY A 454 32.07 18.57 2.92
CA GLY A 454 32.04 19.34 1.68
C GLY A 454 31.18 18.69 0.59
N LYS A 455 31.44 19.06 -0.68
CA LYS A 455 30.70 18.54 -1.82
C LYS A 455 31.10 17.09 -2.12
N SER A 456 30.10 16.22 -2.24
CA SER A 456 30.32 14.83 -2.65
C SER A 456 30.47 14.70 -4.16
N ARG A 457 31.09 13.59 -4.59
CA ARG A 457 31.27 13.23 -6.01
C ARG A 457 30.56 11.91 -6.29
N VAL A 458 29.82 11.84 -7.39
CA VAL A 458 29.17 10.64 -7.91
C VAL A 458 30.21 9.72 -8.53
N LEU A 459 30.10 8.42 -8.32
CA LEU A 459 30.95 7.38 -8.86
C LEU A 459 30.25 6.50 -9.91
N THR A 460 28.93 6.34 -9.80
CA THR A 460 28.09 5.59 -10.76
C THR A 460 27.65 6.49 -11.90
N ASN A 461 27.35 5.91 -13.05
CA ASN A 461 26.94 6.62 -14.27
C ASN A 461 25.48 6.37 -14.67
N GLU A 462 24.82 5.46 -13.97
CA GLU A 462 23.41 5.12 -14.19
C GLU A 462 22.65 5.22 -12.88
N PRO A 463 21.39 5.66 -12.90
CA PRO A 463 20.53 5.56 -11.73
C PRO A 463 20.20 4.10 -11.41
N GLY A 464 19.99 3.79 -10.13
CA GLY A 464 19.67 2.44 -9.69
C GLY A 464 19.57 2.35 -8.17
N LYS A 465 19.31 1.17 -7.65
CA LYS A 465 19.37 0.93 -6.21
C LYS A 465 20.71 0.31 -5.83
N TYR A 466 21.53 1.07 -5.14
CA TYR A 466 22.90 0.72 -4.77
C TYR A 466 23.03 0.62 -3.25
N VAL A 467 23.75 -0.40 -2.77
CA VAL A 467 23.99 -0.64 -1.34
C VAL A 467 25.41 -1.14 -1.09
N GLU A 468 25.85 -1.08 0.17
CA GLU A 468 27.06 -1.73 0.67
C GLU A 468 28.36 -1.34 -0.06
N PRO A 469 28.64 -0.05 -0.32
CA PRO A 469 29.86 0.34 -0.96
C PRO A 469 31.09 0.21 -0.03
N SER A 470 32.22 -0.27 -0.56
CA SER A 470 33.47 -0.41 0.18
C SER A 470 34.67 -0.07 -0.69
N PHE A 471 35.65 0.66 -0.15
CA PHE A 471 36.87 1.00 -0.86
C PHE A 471 37.85 -0.18 -1.00
N SER A 472 38.57 -0.22 -2.13
CA SER A 472 39.77 -1.03 -2.25
C SER A 472 40.87 -0.58 -1.29
N PRO A 473 41.84 -1.46 -0.90
CA PRO A 473 42.95 -1.11 -0.02
C PRO A 473 43.75 0.12 -0.45
N ASP A 474 43.98 0.30 -1.73
CA ASP A 474 44.71 1.45 -2.31
C ASP A 474 43.80 2.69 -2.52
N GLY A 475 42.52 2.61 -2.22
CA GLY A 475 41.55 3.69 -2.36
C GLY A 475 41.24 4.10 -3.81
N LYS A 476 41.65 3.31 -4.82
CA LYS A 476 41.45 3.66 -6.23
C LYS A 476 40.15 3.10 -6.81
N SER A 477 39.55 2.13 -6.17
CA SER A 477 38.28 1.49 -6.58
C SER A 477 37.31 1.37 -5.43
N VAL A 478 36.05 1.24 -5.78
CA VAL A 478 34.95 0.93 -4.86
C VAL A 478 34.23 -0.31 -5.38
N VAL A 479 33.96 -1.28 -4.50
CA VAL A 479 33.04 -2.37 -4.74
C VAL A 479 31.69 -2.01 -4.13
N TYR A 480 30.58 -2.39 -4.77
CA TYR A 480 29.22 -2.17 -4.27
C TYR A 480 28.27 -3.20 -4.85
N ARG A 481 27.12 -3.32 -4.24
CA ARG A 481 26.01 -4.13 -4.75
C ARG A 481 24.96 -3.25 -5.43
N LYS A 482 24.57 -3.60 -6.66
CA LYS A 482 23.36 -3.12 -7.32
C LYS A 482 22.28 -4.16 -7.08
N VAL A 483 21.18 -3.76 -6.45
CA VAL A 483 20.10 -4.67 -6.08
C VAL A 483 18.92 -4.50 -7.03
N SER A 484 18.15 -5.56 -7.20
CA SER A 484 16.82 -5.46 -7.79
C SER A 484 15.97 -4.57 -6.90
N GLY A 485 15.06 -3.82 -7.46
CA GLY A 485 14.09 -3.01 -6.73
C GLY A 485 13.12 -3.87 -5.92
N GLY A 486 12.21 -3.24 -5.17
CA GLY A 486 11.04 -3.92 -4.66
C GLY A 486 10.06 -4.19 -5.81
N TYR A 487 9.19 -5.16 -5.64
CA TYR A 487 8.21 -5.57 -6.66
C TYR A 487 7.30 -4.44 -7.17
N ILE A 488 7.14 -3.38 -6.38
CA ILE A 488 6.27 -2.25 -6.70
C ILE A 488 6.93 -1.27 -7.68
N THR A 489 8.26 -1.17 -7.66
CA THR A 489 9.03 -0.10 -8.31
C THR A 489 10.04 -0.64 -9.32
N ASP A 490 9.99 -1.91 -9.59
CA ASP A 490 10.85 -2.64 -10.51
C ASP A 490 10.04 -3.05 -11.75
N PRO A 491 10.57 -3.21 -12.91
CA PRO A 491 11.94 -3.59 -13.24
C PRO A 491 12.86 -2.45 -13.69
N THR A 492 12.34 -1.25 -13.85
CA THR A 492 13.12 -0.12 -14.42
C THR A 492 14.41 0.15 -13.64
N TRP A 493 14.40 -0.08 -12.33
CA TRP A 493 15.53 0.23 -11.44
C TRP A 493 16.35 -0.98 -11.02
N GLY A 494 15.83 -2.16 -11.24
CA GLY A 494 16.49 -3.43 -10.90
C GLY A 494 17.23 -4.08 -12.06
N LEU A 495 17.45 -3.36 -13.15
CA LEU A 495 18.19 -3.90 -14.29
C LEU A 495 19.62 -4.28 -13.90
N ASN A 496 20.03 -5.47 -14.32
CA ASN A 496 21.38 -6.00 -14.12
C ASN A 496 21.86 -5.95 -12.66
N PRO A 497 21.13 -6.59 -11.71
CA PRO A 497 21.60 -6.68 -10.33
C PRO A 497 22.91 -7.46 -10.25
N GLY A 498 23.71 -7.19 -9.21
CA GLY A 498 24.99 -7.87 -9.03
C GLY A 498 26.00 -7.07 -8.22
N ILE A 499 27.19 -7.62 -8.10
CA ILE A 499 28.33 -6.97 -7.46
C ILE A 499 29.20 -6.32 -8.54
N TYR A 500 29.47 -5.04 -8.35
CA TYR A 500 30.22 -4.21 -9.29
C TYR A 500 31.42 -3.57 -8.64
N THR A 501 32.44 -3.29 -9.45
CA THR A 501 33.55 -2.40 -9.09
C THR A 501 33.58 -1.18 -9.99
N VAL A 502 33.97 -0.03 -9.43
CA VAL A 502 34.17 1.22 -10.20
C VAL A 502 35.41 1.94 -9.74
N ASN A 503 36.16 2.54 -10.69
CA ASN A 503 37.33 3.36 -10.36
C ASN A 503 36.86 4.74 -9.83
N VAL A 504 37.47 5.20 -8.72
CA VAL A 504 37.08 6.46 -8.06
C VAL A 504 37.39 7.71 -8.89
N LYS A 505 38.32 7.70 -9.85
CA LYS A 505 38.66 8.88 -10.67
C LYS A 505 37.77 8.99 -11.90
N LYS A 506 37.66 7.92 -12.65
CA LYS A 506 36.84 7.78 -13.86
C LYS A 506 36.63 6.29 -14.09
N GLY A 507 35.46 5.86 -14.42
CA GLY A 507 35.27 4.47 -14.82
C GLY A 507 33.84 4.10 -15.09
N THR A 508 33.69 3.22 -16.07
CA THR A 508 32.49 2.46 -16.27
C THR A 508 32.45 1.35 -15.20
N PRO A 509 31.36 1.15 -14.51
CA PRO A 509 31.20 0.03 -13.60
C PRO A 509 31.45 -1.31 -14.31
N LYS A 510 32.15 -2.22 -13.62
CA LYS A 510 32.42 -3.57 -14.13
C LYS A 510 31.71 -4.59 -13.25
N LEU A 511 30.90 -5.44 -13.84
CA LEU A 511 30.26 -6.57 -13.14
C LEU A 511 31.37 -7.56 -12.71
N VAL A 512 31.30 -7.95 -11.45
CA VAL A 512 32.18 -8.98 -10.86
C VAL A 512 31.46 -10.32 -10.79
N THR A 513 30.24 -10.34 -10.23
CA THR A 513 29.37 -11.52 -10.14
C THR A 513 27.92 -11.07 -10.02
N GLU A 514 26.99 -11.89 -10.50
CA GLU A 514 25.56 -11.58 -10.51
C GLU A 514 24.89 -11.74 -9.14
N SER A 515 25.53 -12.43 -8.19
CA SER A 515 24.94 -12.73 -6.88
C SER A 515 25.94 -12.54 -5.74
N GLY A 516 25.42 -12.14 -4.58
CA GLY A 516 26.16 -11.96 -3.35
C GLY A 516 25.73 -10.71 -2.59
N GLU A 517 26.15 -10.63 -1.33
CA GLU A 517 25.85 -9.53 -0.40
C GLU A 517 27.09 -9.16 0.39
N LEU A 518 27.08 -7.95 0.97
CA LEU A 518 28.16 -7.43 1.83
C LEU A 518 29.56 -7.49 1.15
N PRO A 519 29.70 -7.04 -0.11
CA PRO A 519 30.98 -7.10 -0.81
C PRO A 519 32.00 -6.20 -0.14
N HIS A 520 33.21 -6.72 0.10
CA HIS A 520 34.30 -5.94 0.69
C HIS A 520 35.66 -6.46 0.26
N PHE A 521 36.68 -5.61 0.36
CA PHE A 521 38.07 -5.99 0.14
C PHE A 521 38.73 -6.48 1.45
N GLY A 522 39.62 -7.44 1.35
CA GLY A 522 40.58 -7.79 2.38
C GLY A 522 41.88 -6.99 2.26
N ALA A 523 43.04 -7.65 2.42
CA ALA A 523 44.36 -7.01 2.36
C ALA A 523 44.83 -6.57 0.97
N LYS A 524 44.25 -7.14 -0.10
CA LYS A 524 44.71 -6.97 -1.48
C LYS A 524 43.66 -6.38 -2.40
N ASN A 525 44.08 -5.72 -3.46
CA ASN A 525 43.18 -5.12 -4.46
C ASN A 525 42.68 -6.14 -5.50
N ASP A 526 43.26 -7.33 -5.58
CA ASP A 526 43.01 -8.33 -6.60
C ASP A 526 41.83 -9.24 -6.33
N ARG A 527 41.17 -9.07 -5.18
CA ARG A 527 40.06 -9.91 -4.77
C ARG A 527 39.08 -9.20 -3.86
N ILE A 528 37.84 -9.65 -3.89
CA ILE A 528 36.78 -9.26 -2.95
C ILE A 528 36.26 -10.48 -2.20
N TYR A 529 35.62 -10.22 -1.09
CA TYR A 529 34.88 -11.18 -0.28
C TYR A 529 33.41 -10.76 -0.24
N LEU A 530 32.52 -11.74 -0.20
CA LEU A 530 31.07 -11.51 -0.13
C LEU A 530 30.36 -12.69 0.53
N LEU A 531 29.16 -12.45 1.03
CA LEU A 531 28.23 -13.48 1.46
C LEU A 531 27.42 -13.97 0.26
N ARG A 532 27.36 -15.27 0.07
CA ARG A 532 26.43 -15.91 -0.87
C ARG A 532 25.38 -16.68 -0.09
N ASN A 533 24.13 -16.24 -0.23
CA ASN A 533 22.98 -16.91 0.38
C ASN A 533 22.60 -18.16 -0.40
N GLY A 534 22.19 -19.22 0.33
CA GLY A 534 21.72 -20.49 -0.16
C GLY A 534 21.12 -21.27 1.00
N GLU A 535 21.00 -22.59 0.88
CA GLU A 535 20.59 -23.42 2.04
C GLU A 535 21.53 -23.26 3.24
N ILE A 536 22.81 -23.09 2.95
CA ILE A 536 23.86 -22.74 3.93
C ILE A 536 24.58 -21.48 3.41
N PRO A 537 24.55 -20.38 4.17
CA PRO A 537 25.30 -19.16 3.83
C PRO A 537 26.82 -19.42 3.73
N GLN A 538 27.48 -18.84 2.72
CA GLN A 538 28.88 -19.04 2.44
C GLN A 538 29.63 -17.73 2.32
N LEU A 539 30.82 -17.65 2.93
CA LEU A 539 31.79 -16.63 2.61
C LEU A 539 32.50 -17.01 1.32
N MET A 540 32.36 -16.20 0.29
CA MET A 540 33.03 -16.37 -1.00
C MET A 540 34.22 -15.42 -1.14
N LYS A 541 35.28 -15.91 -1.76
CA LYS A 541 36.38 -15.10 -2.29
C LYS A 541 36.27 -15.05 -3.82
N ILE A 542 36.22 -13.86 -4.38
CA ILE A 542 36.13 -13.64 -5.83
C ILE A 542 37.41 -12.96 -6.32
N SER A 543 38.11 -13.56 -7.28
CA SER A 543 39.25 -12.95 -7.93
C SER A 543 38.80 -11.86 -8.89
N LEU A 544 39.46 -10.71 -8.85
CA LEU A 544 39.29 -9.61 -9.83
C LEU A 544 40.25 -9.74 -11.01
N ASP A 545 41.19 -10.69 -10.96
CA ASP A 545 42.07 -11.02 -12.06
C ASP A 545 41.39 -11.98 -13.04
N ASN A 546 41.21 -11.55 -14.28
CA ASN A 546 40.57 -12.37 -15.32
C ASN A 546 41.39 -13.60 -15.74
N ALA A 547 42.69 -13.63 -15.40
CA ALA A 547 43.60 -14.76 -15.69
C ALA A 547 43.59 -15.82 -14.60
N SER A 548 42.87 -15.63 -13.50
CA SER A 548 42.80 -16.60 -12.40
C SER A 548 42.01 -17.84 -12.81
N ALA A 549 42.64 -19.02 -12.67
CA ALA A 549 42.02 -20.33 -12.93
C ALA A 549 40.84 -20.62 -11.97
N GLU A 550 40.89 -20.08 -10.74
CA GLU A 550 39.79 -20.11 -9.77
C GLU A 550 39.22 -18.71 -9.57
N LYS A 551 38.19 -18.39 -10.32
CA LYS A 551 37.55 -17.09 -10.21
C LYS A 551 36.78 -16.93 -8.89
N GLU A 552 36.13 -17.99 -8.42
CA GLU A 552 35.29 -18.01 -7.19
C GLU A 552 35.68 -19.17 -6.28
N GLN A 553 35.78 -18.94 -4.98
CA GLN A 553 36.13 -19.96 -3.99
C GLN A 553 35.31 -19.75 -2.72
N ALA A 554 34.63 -20.79 -2.23
CA ALA A 554 34.04 -20.80 -0.91
C ALA A 554 35.14 -20.97 0.15
N LEU A 555 35.18 -20.06 1.12
CA LEU A 555 36.19 -20.09 2.20
C LEU A 555 35.64 -20.63 3.51
N TYR A 556 34.38 -20.34 3.81
CA TYR A 556 33.72 -20.73 5.04
C TYR A 556 32.22 -20.89 4.83
N GLN A 557 31.60 -21.78 5.60
CA GLN A 557 30.15 -22.02 5.63
C GLN A 557 29.68 -22.06 7.08
N GLY A 558 28.60 -21.36 7.37
CA GLY A 558 27.96 -21.37 8.68
C GLY A 558 26.44 -21.42 8.53
N LYS A 559 25.80 -22.49 9.00
CA LYS A 559 24.36 -22.72 8.82
C LYS A 559 23.47 -21.55 9.28
N PHE A 560 23.93 -20.82 10.29
CA PHE A 560 23.19 -19.71 10.89
C PHE A 560 23.96 -18.38 10.82
N ALA A 561 25.05 -18.34 10.08
CA ALA A 561 25.83 -17.12 9.94
C ALA A 561 25.11 -16.13 9.00
N THR A 562 24.98 -14.90 9.45
CA THR A 562 24.25 -13.85 8.73
C THR A 562 25.14 -12.76 8.17
N GLU A 563 26.34 -12.62 8.71
CA GLU A 563 27.30 -11.57 8.34
C GLU A 563 28.71 -12.17 8.34
N TYR A 564 29.51 -11.75 7.35
CA TYR A 564 30.91 -12.14 7.28
C TYR A 564 31.75 -10.91 6.95
N LYS A 565 32.85 -10.68 7.65
CA LYS A 565 33.78 -9.60 7.35
C LYS A 565 35.22 -10.05 7.54
N VAL A 566 35.99 -10.03 6.46
CA VAL A 566 37.43 -10.31 6.50
C VAL A 566 38.17 -9.08 7.01
N SER A 567 39.11 -9.27 7.92
CA SER A 567 39.92 -8.17 8.48
C SER A 567 40.72 -7.45 7.40
N PRO A 568 41.05 -6.16 7.62
CA PRO A 568 41.85 -5.37 6.69
C PRO A 568 43.21 -5.97 6.33
N ASP A 569 43.81 -6.71 7.24
CA ASP A 569 45.10 -7.41 6.99
C ASP A 569 44.92 -8.82 6.41
N GLY A 570 43.65 -9.27 6.28
CA GLY A 570 43.31 -10.57 5.69
C GLY A 570 43.59 -11.77 6.59
N LYS A 571 43.87 -11.57 7.89
CA LYS A 571 44.22 -12.66 8.81
C LYS A 571 43.08 -13.23 9.59
N TYR A 572 42.01 -12.46 9.78
CA TYR A 572 40.89 -12.83 10.62
C TYR A 572 39.59 -12.72 9.83
N LEU A 573 38.63 -13.55 10.23
CA LEU A 573 37.25 -13.50 9.80
C LEU A 573 36.37 -13.23 11.03
N ALA A 574 35.58 -12.18 10.98
CA ALA A 574 34.51 -11.94 11.93
C ALA A 574 33.16 -12.32 11.29
N PHE A 575 32.30 -12.96 12.05
CA PHE A 575 30.94 -13.28 11.58
C PHE A 575 29.94 -13.30 12.74
N ALA A 576 28.69 -13.05 12.43
CA ALA A 576 27.59 -13.14 13.39
C ALA A 576 26.86 -14.48 13.20
N GLU A 577 26.66 -15.23 14.28
CA GLU A 577 25.87 -16.45 14.28
C GLU A 577 25.02 -16.52 15.54
N ARG A 578 23.71 -16.76 15.41
CA ARG A 578 22.77 -16.88 16.55
C ARG A 578 22.93 -15.75 17.58
N PHE A 579 22.97 -14.51 17.10
CA PHE A 579 23.13 -13.29 17.93
C PHE A 579 24.48 -13.14 18.67
N LYS A 580 25.49 -13.91 18.29
CA LYS A 580 26.86 -13.79 18.80
C LYS A 580 27.82 -13.45 17.67
N VAL A 581 28.87 -12.72 18.00
CA VAL A 581 29.97 -12.39 17.08
C VAL A 581 31.15 -13.30 17.39
N PHE A 582 31.74 -13.89 16.37
CA PHE A 582 32.87 -14.81 16.44
C PHE A 582 34.06 -14.24 15.65
#